data_afa2c0ca87c9492a29811c07d254a37e
#
_entry.id   afa2c0ca87c9492a29811c07d254a37e
#
_cell.length_a   1.000
_cell.length_b   1.000
_cell.length_c   1.000
_cell.angle_alpha   90.00
_cell.angle_beta   90.00
_cell.angle_gamma   90.00
#
_symmetry.space_group_name_H-M   'P 1'
#
loop_
_entity.id
_entity.type
_entity.pdbx_description
1 polymer ?
#
loop_
_entity_poly.entity_id
_entity_poly.type
_entity_poly.pdbx_seq_one_letter_code
_entity_poly.pdbx_strand_id
1 'polypeptide(L)'
;MKLQIAKSLFLVTTLMLLLVSPIWVRAAEYSSGSTTQITAPPFALPALPYAENALEPYISANTMSFHYGKHHRAYVDNLNKLVAGTDLAGKPLEEIIQRTAGASDKKAIFNNAAQVWNHTFFWTSMKPRGGGQPTGRLLGMIEKSFGSYDKFESEFVAAGVAQFGSGWVWLIQDGDSLKIVTTSNADTPIAQRQNALLTCDVWEHAYYLDYQNRRKDFLQAFVDHLVDWDSAASRLK
;
A
#
# COMPACT_ATOMS: atom_id res chain seq x y z
N MET A 1 -55.41 -36.09 -88.55
CA MET A 1 -56.86 -36.34 -88.80
C MET A 1 -57.66 -35.82 -87.55
N LYS A 2 -58.61 -34.90 -87.80
CA LYS A 2 -59.71 -34.35 -86.93
C LYS A 2 -59.18 -33.60 -85.66
N LEU A 3 -59.08 -32.25 -85.60
CA LEU A 3 -60.16 -31.23 -85.57
C LEU A 3 -61.25 -31.48 -84.47
N GLN A 4 -61.25 -30.63 -83.45
CA GLN A 4 -62.41 -29.84 -82.99
C GLN A 4 -62.03 -28.87 -81.85
N ILE A 5 -62.37 -27.72 -82.14
CA ILE A 5 -62.89 -26.46 -81.69
C ILE A 5 -63.88 -26.61 -80.48
N ALA A 6 -63.74 -25.86 -79.47
CA ALA A 6 -64.80 -25.06 -78.86
C ALA A 6 -64.40 -24.23 -77.67
N LYS A 7 -64.42 -22.97 -77.86
CA LYS A 7 -65.27 -21.90 -77.23
C LYS A 7 -64.91 -21.51 -75.76
N SER A 8 -64.41 -20.31 -75.75
CA SER A 8 -64.56 -19.17 -74.78
C SER A 8 -65.54 -19.34 -73.62
N LEU A 9 -65.02 -18.93 -72.48
CA LEU A 9 -65.79 -18.17 -71.51
C LEU A 9 -64.86 -17.21 -70.74
N PHE A 10 -65.15 -15.92 -70.93
CA PHE A 10 -64.53 -14.82 -70.19
C PHE A 10 -64.98 -14.87 -68.72
N LEU A 11 -64.08 -14.96 -67.76
CA LEU A 11 -64.41 -14.56 -66.39
C LEU A 11 -63.40 -13.54 -65.91
N VAL A 12 -63.84 -12.31 -65.80
CA VAL A 12 -63.04 -11.22 -65.22
C VAL A 12 -63.01 -11.42 -63.72
N THR A 13 -61.89 -11.81 -63.18
CA THR A 13 -61.68 -11.74 -61.74
C THR A 13 -60.67 -10.64 -61.48
N THR A 14 -61.14 -9.61 -60.81
CA THR A 14 -60.39 -8.47 -60.31
C THR A 14 -59.40 -8.94 -59.29
N LEU A 15 -58.07 -8.91 -59.64
CA LEU A 15 -56.98 -9.25 -58.72
C LEU A 15 -56.65 -8.01 -57.88
N MET A 16 -57.04 -8.00 -56.64
CA MET A 16 -56.74 -6.99 -55.68
C MET A 16 -55.26 -7.22 -55.23
N LEU A 17 -54.33 -6.41 -55.76
CA LEU A 17 -52.90 -6.45 -55.27
C LEU A 17 -52.89 -5.85 -53.90
N LEU A 18 -52.72 -6.69 -52.85
CA LEU A 18 -52.29 -6.30 -51.53
C LEU A 18 -50.78 -6.00 -51.59
N LEU A 19 -50.45 -4.72 -51.54
CA LEU A 19 -49.10 -4.26 -51.34
C LEU A 19 -48.66 -4.57 -49.90
N VAL A 20 -47.97 -5.67 -49.71
CA VAL A 20 -47.26 -5.97 -48.44
C VAL A 20 -45.98 -5.17 -48.47
N SER A 21 -45.94 -4.05 -47.74
CA SER A 21 -44.74 -3.31 -47.49
C SER A 21 -43.82 -4.13 -46.59
N PRO A 22 -42.52 -4.31 -46.89
CA PRO A 22 -41.59 -4.95 -45.95
C PRO A 22 -41.41 -4.04 -44.74
N ILE A 23 -41.83 -4.53 -43.57
CA ILE A 23 -41.50 -3.94 -42.30
C ILE A 23 -39.98 -4.19 -42.09
N TRP A 24 -39.20 -3.16 -42.35
CA TRP A 24 -37.79 -3.14 -41.90
C TRP A 24 -37.81 -3.12 -40.38
N VAL A 25 -37.59 -4.30 -39.76
CA VAL A 25 -37.25 -4.38 -38.35
C VAL A 25 -35.87 -3.77 -38.22
N ARG A 26 -35.84 -2.51 -37.79
CA ARG A 26 -34.59 -1.86 -37.38
C ARG A 26 -34.07 -2.65 -36.17
N ALA A 27 -33.02 -3.44 -36.36
CA ALA A 27 -32.26 -3.98 -35.27
C ALA A 27 -31.83 -2.80 -34.40
N ALA A 28 -32.37 -2.71 -33.19
CA ALA A 28 -31.88 -1.77 -32.21
C ALA A 28 -30.42 -2.15 -31.97
N GLU A 29 -29.50 -1.28 -32.36
CA GLU A 29 -28.13 -1.36 -31.92
C GLU A 29 -28.14 -1.33 -30.39
N TYR A 30 -27.88 -2.47 -29.80
CA TYR A 30 -27.62 -2.59 -28.38
C TYR A 30 -26.34 -1.77 -28.15
N SER A 31 -26.52 -0.51 -27.76
CA SER A 31 -25.43 0.31 -27.24
C SER A 31 -24.83 -0.50 -26.13
N SER A 32 -23.61 -1.00 -26.36
CA SER A 32 -22.81 -1.61 -25.31
C SER A 32 -22.67 -0.59 -24.18
N GLY A 33 -23.50 -0.77 -23.15
CA GLY A 33 -23.43 0.07 -21.97
C GLY A 33 -21.98 0.12 -21.51
N SER A 34 -21.44 1.31 -21.48
CA SER A 34 -20.16 1.60 -20.83
C SER A 34 -20.27 1.00 -19.45
N THR A 35 -19.60 -0.13 -19.24
CA THR A 35 -19.37 -0.68 -17.91
C THR A 35 -18.61 0.39 -17.17
N THR A 36 -19.30 1.18 -16.36
CA THR A 36 -18.67 2.05 -15.38
C THR A 36 -17.81 1.13 -14.53
N GLN A 37 -16.52 1.06 -14.81
CA GLN A 37 -15.58 0.38 -13.95
C GLN A 37 -15.71 1.10 -12.60
N ILE A 38 -16.23 0.40 -11.61
CA ILE A 38 -16.16 0.86 -10.21
C ILE A 38 -14.68 0.85 -9.87
N THR A 39 -14.02 1.97 -10.13
CA THR A 39 -12.65 2.16 -9.66
C THR A 39 -12.73 2.26 -8.15
N ALA A 40 -12.12 1.30 -7.46
CA ALA A 40 -11.94 1.43 -6.02
C ALA A 40 -11.30 2.78 -5.71
N PRO A 41 -11.63 3.42 -4.57
CA PRO A 41 -11.07 4.71 -4.23
C PRO A 41 -9.54 4.63 -4.21
N PRO A 42 -8.83 5.66 -4.67
CA PRO A 42 -7.39 5.71 -4.61
C PRO A 42 -6.91 5.67 -3.15
N PHE A 43 -5.67 5.21 -2.93
CA PHE A 43 -5.03 5.32 -1.63
C PHE A 43 -4.98 6.78 -1.20
N ALA A 44 -5.34 7.06 0.05
CA ALA A 44 -5.20 8.37 0.66
C ALA A 44 -3.94 8.40 1.55
N LEU A 45 -3.30 9.56 1.65
CA LEU A 45 -2.27 9.78 2.66
C LEU A 45 -2.93 9.68 4.05
N PRO A 46 -2.56 8.70 4.89
CA PRO A 46 -3.15 8.56 6.21
C PRO A 46 -2.84 9.79 7.07
N ALA A 47 -3.80 10.25 7.87
CA ALA A 47 -3.54 11.31 8.83
C ALA A 47 -2.48 10.88 9.86
N LEU A 48 -1.61 11.81 10.27
CA LEU A 48 -0.72 11.59 11.40
C LEU A 48 -1.53 11.38 12.69
N PRO A 49 -1.12 10.48 13.60
CA PRO A 49 -1.78 10.29 14.88
C PRO A 49 -1.49 11.44 15.88
N TYR A 50 -0.66 12.41 15.51
CA TYR A 50 -0.26 13.57 16.30
C TYR A 50 0.01 14.78 15.39
N ALA A 51 0.13 15.98 15.97
CA ALA A 51 0.50 17.18 15.23
C ALA A 51 1.95 17.10 14.71
N GLU A 52 2.25 17.75 13.59
CA GLU A 52 3.59 17.69 12.96
C GLU A 52 4.74 18.14 13.88
N ASN A 53 4.47 19.03 14.83
CA ASN A 53 5.45 19.52 15.80
C ASN A 53 5.47 18.71 17.13
N ALA A 54 4.65 17.68 17.25
CA ALA A 54 4.46 16.99 18.54
C ALA A 54 5.63 16.09 18.94
N LEU A 55 6.53 15.80 18.01
CA LEU A 55 7.73 14.98 18.25
C LEU A 55 8.98 15.81 18.59
N GLU A 56 8.84 17.14 18.62
CA GLU A 56 9.93 18.02 19.06
C GLU A 56 10.30 17.78 20.54
N PRO A 57 11.60 17.93 20.90
CA PRO A 57 12.71 18.43 20.08
C PRO A 57 13.43 17.34 19.26
N TYR A 58 12.94 16.10 19.22
CA TYR A 58 13.64 14.96 18.64
C TYR A 58 13.46 14.82 17.12
N ILE A 59 12.30 15.19 16.60
CA ILE A 59 12.03 15.34 15.16
C ILE A 59 11.30 16.67 15.00
N SER A 60 11.90 17.58 14.23
CA SER A 60 11.34 18.92 14.03
C SER A 60 10.11 18.90 13.13
N ALA A 61 9.24 19.90 13.29
CA ALA A 61 8.13 20.16 12.37
C ALA A 61 8.63 20.34 10.91
N ASN A 62 9.83 20.91 10.74
CA ASN A 62 10.45 21.04 9.42
C ASN A 62 10.74 19.68 8.79
N THR A 63 11.36 18.76 9.52
CA THR A 63 11.57 17.37 9.07
C THR A 63 10.23 16.71 8.74
N MET A 64 9.20 16.83 9.60
CA MET A 64 7.89 16.26 9.35
C MET A 64 7.21 16.83 8.10
N SER A 65 7.34 18.13 7.83
CA SER A 65 6.76 18.75 6.64
C SER A 65 7.31 18.16 5.33
N PHE A 66 8.57 17.74 5.30
CA PHE A 66 9.18 17.05 4.17
C PHE A 66 8.89 15.55 4.20
N HIS A 67 9.14 14.91 5.33
CA HIS A 67 9.08 13.45 5.43
C HIS A 67 7.64 12.93 5.23
N TYR A 68 6.67 13.48 5.96
CA TYR A 68 5.25 13.15 5.79
C TYR A 68 4.64 13.92 4.60
N GLY A 69 4.79 15.25 4.59
CA GLY A 69 4.09 16.13 3.65
C GLY A 69 4.58 16.04 2.20
N LYS A 70 5.81 15.57 1.94
CA LYS A 70 6.38 15.43 0.59
C LYS A 70 6.73 13.99 0.25
N HIS A 71 7.61 13.33 1.02
CA HIS A 71 8.06 11.97 0.68
C HIS A 71 6.92 10.95 0.76
N HIS A 72 6.24 10.83 1.90
CA HIS A 72 5.14 9.88 2.05
C HIS A 72 4.00 10.18 1.07
N ARG A 73 3.62 11.45 0.92
CA ARG A 73 2.61 11.87 -0.06
C ARG A 73 2.99 11.46 -1.49
N ALA A 74 4.23 11.67 -1.89
CA ALA A 74 4.69 11.31 -3.24
C ALA A 74 4.59 9.80 -3.49
N TYR A 75 4.89 8.95 -2.50
CA TYR A 75 4.71 7.50 -2.63
C TYR A 75 3.24 7.12 -2.81
N VAL A 76 2.31 7.75 -2.08
CA VAL A 76 0.86 7.54 -2.25
C VAL A 76 0.41 7.96 -3.65
N ASP A 77 0.78 9.16 -4.10
CA ASP A 77 0.40 9.70 -5.41
C ASP A 77 0.95 8.86 -6.55
N ASN A 78 2.20 8.39 -6.43
CA ASN A 78 2.83 7.53 -7.43
C ASN A 78 2.20 6.13 -7.45
N LEU A 79 1.93 5.54 -6.28
CA LEU A 79 1.25 4.25 -6.19
C LEU A 79 -0.10 4.30 -6.91
N ASN A 80 -0.91 5.32 -6.64
CA ASN A 80 -2.21 5.51 -7.29
C ASN A 80 -2.10 5.54 -8.82
N LYS A 81 -1.10 6.26 -9.35
CA LYS A 81 -0.86 6.31 -10.80
C LYS A 81 -0.44 4.96 -11.37
N LEU A 82 0.43 4.24 -10.65
CA LEU A 82 1.01 2.98 -11.10
C LEU A 82 0.01 1.81 -11.08
N VAL A 83 -0.95 1.80 -10.16
CA VAL A 83 -1.95 0.72 -10.08
C VAL A 83 -3.21 1.00 -10.90
N ALA A 84 -3.42 2.23 -11.36
CA ALA A 84 -4.59 2.60 -12.15
C ALA A 84 -4.70 1.76 -13.42
N GLY A 85 -5.87 1.15 -13.64
CA GLY A 85 -6.13 0.30 -14.80
C GLY A 85 -5.44 -1.08 -14.80
N THR A 86 -4.77 -1.45 -13.70
CA THR A 86 -4.17 -2.77 -13.54
C THR A 86 -5.05 -3.71 -12.69
N ASP A 87 -4.70 -4.99 -12.64
CA ASP A 87 -5.32 -6.00 -11.77
C ASP A 87 -5.03 -5.78 -10.27
N LEU A 88 -4.21 -4.79 -9.94
CA LEU A 88 -3.88 -4.37 -8.58
C LEU A 88 -4.75 -3.19 -8.10
N ALA A 89 -5.49 -2.54 -9.01
CA ALA A 89 -6.40 -1.46 -8.63
C ALA A 89 -7.43 -1.96 -7.61
N GLY A 90 -7.57 -1.23 -6.50
CA GLY A 90 -8.52 -1.55 -5.43
C GLY A 90 -8.13 -2.72 -4.52
N LYS A 91 -6.96 -3.29 -4.69
CA LYS A 91 -6.46 -4.31 -3.78
C LYS A 91 -5.93 -3.69 -2.48
N PRO A 92 -6.02 -4.40 -1.34
CA PRO A 92 -5.35 -3.99 -0.11
C PRO A 92 -3.86 -3.76 -0.33
N LEU A 93 -3.29 -2.79 0.40
CA LEU A 93 -1.88 -2.41 0.25
C LEU A 93 -0.93 -3.58 0.47
N GLU A 94 -1.19 -4.39 1.50
CA GLU A 94 -0.40 -5.58 1.84
C GLU A 94 -0.48 -6.64 0.74
N GLU A 95 -1.65 -6.83 0.10
CA GLU A 95 -1.78 -7.74 -1.04
C GLU A 95 -0.95 -7.25 -2.23
N ILE A 96 -0.95 -5.95 -2.51
CA ILE A 96 -0.13 -5.36 -3.58
C ILE A 96 1.35 -5.63 -3.30
N ILE A 97 1.83 -5.35 -2.09
CA ILE A 97 3.22 -5.60 -1.69
C ILE A 97 3.59 -7.06 -1.91
N GLN A 98 2.77 -7.99 -1.41
CA GLN A 98 3.04 -9.42 -1.51
C GLN A 98 3.02 -9.96 -2.94
N ARG A 99 2.12 -9.43 -3.80
CA ARG A 99 2.01 -9.83 -5.22
C ARG A 99 3.09 -9.24 -6.10
N THR A 100 3.74 -8.17 -5.67
CA THR A 100 4.77 -7.47 -6.46
C THR A 100 6.18 -7.68 -5.93
N ALA A 101 6.33 -8.28 -4.74
CA ALA A 101 7.62 -8.63 -4.17
C ALA A 101 8.41 -9.55 -5.10
N GLY A 102 9.66 -9.18 -5.42
CA GLY A 102 10.55 -9.95 -6.29
C GLY A 102 10.22 -9.89 -7.79
N ALA A 103 9.10 -9.29 -8.19
CA ALA A 103 8.72 -9.16 -9.59
C ALA A 103 9.45 -7.95 -10.23
N SER A 104 10.40 -8.23 -11.13
CA SER A 104 11.25 -7.19 -11.75
C SER A 104 10.45 -6.18 -12.59
N ASP A 105 9.41 -6.63 -13.27
CA ASP A 105 8.49 -5.81 -14.07
C ASP A 105 7.54 -4.96 -13.21
N LYS A 106 7.35 -5.30 -11.93
CA LYS A 106 6.50 -4.58 -10.97
C LYS A 106 7.28 -3.84 -9.89
N LYS A 107 8.58 -3.71 -10.04
CA LYS A 107 9.47 -3.07 -9.05
C LYS A 107 9.01 -1.66 -8.65
N ALA A 108 8.53 -0.86 -9.60
CA ALA A 108 8.04 0.49 -9.31
C ALA A 108 6.79 0.46 -8.42
N ILE A 109 5.85 -0.48 -8.66
CA ILE A 109 4.66 -0.66 -7.83
C ILE A 109 5.07 -1.13 -6.44
N PHE A 110 5.91 -2.17 -6.35
CA PHE A 110 6.44 -2.66 -5.08
C PHE A 110 7.05 -1.55 -4.24
N ASN A 111 7.98 -0.79 -4.82
CA ASN A 111 8.69 0.26 -4.09
C ASN A 111 7.72 1.31 -3.50
N ASN A 112 6.76 1.78 -4.30
CA ASN A 112 5.82 2.80 -3.81
C ASN A 112 4.84 2.22 -2.80
N ALA A 113 4.31 1.01 -3.03
CA ALA A 113 3.40 0.35 -2.09
C ALA A 113 4.09 0.05 -0.75
N ALA A 114 5.29 -0.50 -0.78
CA ALA A 114 6.08 -0.77 0.41
C ALA A 114 6.43 0.52 1.18
N GLN A 115 6.82 1.60 0.48
CA GLN A 115 7.09 2.87 1.13
C GLN A 115 5.84 3.51 1.74
N VAL A 116 4.68 3.41 1.10
CA VAL A 116 3.41 3.86 1.71
C VAL A 116 3.16 3.10 3.01
N TRP A 117 3.35 1.79 3.00
CA TRP A 117 3.15 0.95 4.18
C TRP A 117 4.19 1.25 5.27
N ASN A 118 5.48 1.28 4.93
CA ASN A 118 6.58 1.51 5.86
C ASN A 118 6.43 2.85 6.59
N HIS A 119 6.10 3.93 5.86
CA HIS A 119 5.89 5.24 6.46
C HIS A 119 4.65 5.28 7.36
N THR A 120 3.52 4.70 6.91
CA THR A 120 2.32 4.59 7.74
C THR A 120 2.61 3.86 9.05
N PHE A 121 3.37 2.76 8.96
CA PHE A 121 3.78 1.97 10.11
C PHE A 121 4.74 2.75 11.01
N PHE A 122 5.66 3.53 10.43
CA PHE A 122 6.60 4.36 11.18
C PHE A 122 5.90 5.44 11.99
N TRP A 123 4.91 6.15 11.41
CA TRP A 123 4.14 7.14 12.16
C TRP A 123 3.43 6.56 13.37
N THR A 124 2.90 5.35 13.25
CA THR A 124 2.25 4.63 14.36
C THR A 124 3.22 3.88 15.28
N SER A 125 4.51 3.92 14.98
CA SER A 125 5.57 3.42 15.85
C SER A 125 6.07 4.48 16.85
N MET A 126 5.59 5.72 16.72
CA MET A 126 5.99 6.84 17.57
C MET A 126 4.79 7.51 18.23
N LYS A 127 5.04 8.11 19.39
CA LYS A 127 4.10 9.01 20.05
C LYS A 127 4.83 10.15 20.76
N PRO A 128 4.18 11.31 20.95
CA PRO A 128 4.72 12.36 21.81
C PRO A 128 4.97 11.84 23.22
N ARG A 129 6.14 12.12 23.77
CA ARG A 129 6.58 11.60 25.09
C ARG A 129 6.54 10.08 25.16
N GLY A 130 6.91 9.43 24.08
CA GLY A 130 7.12 7.99 24.00
C GLY A 130 8.46 7.56 24.59
N GLY A 131 8.98 6.44 24.11
CA GLY A 131 10.25 5.88 24.56
C GLY A 131 10.18 5.18 25.91
N GLY A 132 11.34 5.08 26.54
CA GLY A 132 11.48 4.30 27.77
C GLY A 132 11.32 2.79 27.55
N GLN A 133 11.14 2.06 28.63
CA GLN A 133 11.04 0.60 28.59
C GLN A 133 9.57 0.15 28.43
N PRO A 134 9.27 -0.83 27.55
CA PRO A 134 7.94 -1.42 27.48
C PRO A 134 7.60 -2.18 28.77
N THR A 135 6.35 -2.59 28.88
CA THR A 135 5.86 -3.38 30.02
C THR A 135 5.19 -4.68 29.58
N GLY A 136 4.84 -5.54 30.52
CA GLY A 136 4.03 -6.73 30.27
C GLY A 136 4.69 -7.75 29.32
N ARG A 137 3.87 -8.37 28.46
CA ARG A 137 4.31 -9.46 27.58
C ARG A 137 5.46 -9.05 26.66
N LEU A 138 5.42 -7.84 26.11
CA LEU A 138 6.45 -7.37 25.17
C LEU A 138 7.82 -7.26 25.86
N LEU A 139 7.86 -6.72 27.10
CA LEU A 139 9.11 -6.68 27.87
C LEU A 139 9.66 -8.09 28.11
N GLY A 140 8.82 -9.02 28.59
CA GLY A 140 9.26 -10.39 28.80
C GLY A 140 9.79 -11.08 27.55
N MET A 141 9.21 -10.79 26.38
CA MET A 141 9.73 -11.28 25.09
C MET A 141 11.07 -10.63 24.70
N ILE A 142 11.24 -9.33 24.96
CA ILE A 142 12.50 -8.63 24.75
C ILE A 142 13.60 -9.24 25.63
N GLU A 143 13.34 -9.38 26.94
CA GLU A 143 14.31 -9.97 27.87
C GLU A 143 14.67 -11.42 27.50
N LYS A 144 13.67 -12.21 27.10
CA LYS A 144 13.89 -13.59 26.63
C LYS A 144 14.74 -13.63 25.38
N SER A 145 14.55 -12.70 24.43
CA SER A 145 15.19 -12.74 23.09
C SER A 145 16.57 -12.11 23.10
N PHE A 146 16.78 -11.05 23.90
CA PHE A 146 18.01 -10.25 23.89
C PHE A 146 18.78 -10.29 25.22
N GLY A 147 18.17 -10.82 26.28
CA GLY A 147 18.76 -10.92 27.64
C GLY A 147 18.42 -9.74 28.54
N SER A 148 18.25 -8.52 27.99
CA SER A 148 17.75 -7.34 28.71
C SER A 148 17.21 -6.31 27.74
N TYR A 149 16.47 -5.32 28.25
CA TYR A 149 16.03 -4.18 27.47
C TYR A 149 17.23 -3.36 26.94
N ASP A 150 18.21 -3.04 27.81
CA ASP A 150 19.39 -2.25 27.43
C ASP A 150 20.18 -2.91 26.29
N LYS A 151 20.24 -4.24 26.30
CA LYS A 151 20.90 -4.98 25.22
C LYS A 151 20.10 -4.93 23.94
N PHE A 152 18.77 -5.08 23.99
CA PHE A 152 17.88 -4.87 22.87
C PHE A 152 18.08 -3.47 22.26
N GLU A 153 18.03 -2.42 23.08
CA GLU A 153 18.20 -1.04 22.66
C GLU A 153 19.54 -0.84 21.93
N SER A 154 20.62 -1.31 22.57
CA SER A 154 21.96 -1.26 21.97
C SER A 154 22.03 -1.98 20.62
N GLU A 155 21.45 -3.18 20.52
CA GLU A 155 21.43 -3.96 19.28
C GLU A 155 20.54 -3.32 18.21
N PHE A 156 19.39 -2.74 18.57
CA PHE A 156 18.50 -2.04 17.64
C PHE A 156 19.18 -0.81 17.03
N VAL A 157 19.81 0.01 17.88
CA VAL A 157 20.59 1.18 17.44
C VAL A 157 21.75 0.74 16.56
N ALA A 158 22.51 -0.26 16.97
CA ALA A 158 23.65 -0.77 16.20
C ALA A 158 23.22 -1.30 14.82
N ALA A 159 22.10 -2.04 14.73
CA ALA A 159 21.58 -2.56 13.48
C ALA A 159 21.18 -1.41 12.53
N GLY A 160 20.48 -0.39 13.05
CA GLY A 160 20.08 0.78 12.25
C GLY A 160 21.28 1.60 11.75
N VAL A 161 22.34 1.71 12.55
CA VAL A 161 23.60 2.36 12.13
C VAL A 161 24.30 1.55 11.05
N ALA A 162 24.33 0.22 11.21
CA ALA A 162 24.99 -0.69 10.28
C ALA A 162 24.26 -0.85 8.95
N GLN A 163 22.96 -0.48 8.86
CA GLN A 163 22.22 -0.50 7.60
C GLN A 163 22.89 0.44 6.60
N PHE A 164 23.56 -0.15 5.61
CA PHE A 164 24.29 0.61 4.60
C PHE A 164 23.35 1.33 3.64
N GLY A 165 23.48 2.66 3.52
CA GLY A 165 22.63 3.48 2.66
C GLY A 165 21.22 3.68 3.26
N SER A 166 20.25 3.79 2.36
CA SER A 166 18.82 3.96 2.69
C SER A 166 18.20 2.63 3.12
N GLY A 167 17.33 2.67 4.11
CA GLY A 167 16.63 1.48 4.57
C GLY A 167 15.90 1.71 5.88
N TRP A 168 15.63 0.62 6.56
CA TRP A 168 14.79 0.54 7.75
C TRP A 168 15.38 -0.44 8.76
N VAL A 169 15.21 -0.18 10.03
CA VAL A 169 15.45 -1.14 11.11
C VAL A 169 14.12 -1.53 11.74
N TRP A 170 13.95 -2.82 12.02
CA TRP A 170 12.70 -3.41 12.49
C TRP A 170 12.91 -4.27 13.71
N LEU A 171 11.92 -4.23 14.63
CA LEU A 171 11.68 -5.32 15.57
C LEU A 171 10.55 -6.17 15.00
N ILE A 172 10.80 -7.46 14.79
CA ILE A 172 9.80 -8.42 14.31
C ILE A 172 9.56 -9.53 15.33
N GLN A 173 8.34 -10.08 15.31
CA GLN A 173 8.03 -11.30 16.03
C GLN A 173 8.26 -12.52 15.12
N ASP A 174 8.98 -13.49 15.64
CA ASP A 174 9.24 -14.79 14.99
C ASP A 174 8.85 -15.91 15.98
N GLY A 175 7.61 -16.37 15.88
CA GLY A 175 7.03 -17.28 16.87
C GLY A 175 7.01 -16.66 18.29
N ASP A 176 7.62 -17.35 19.23
CA ASP A 176 7.75 -16.93 20.63
C ASP A 176 9.00 -16.10 20.92
N SER A 177 9.69 -15.62 19.91
CA SER A 177 10.89 -14.79 20.03
C SER A 177 10.76 -13.50 19.22
N LEU A 178 11.65 -12.57 19.52
CA LEU A 178 11.78 -11.32 18.78
C LEU A 178 13.13 -11.29 18.06
N LYS A 179 13.15 -10.61 16.91
CA LYS A 179 14.38 -10.41 16.13
C LYS A 179 14.47 -8.96 15.68
N ILE A 180 15.70 -8.44 15.65
CA ILE A 180 16.02 -7.20 14.96
C ILE A 180 16.46 -7.56 13.55
N VAL A 181 15.84 -6.92 12.55
CA VAL A 181 16.19 -7.08 11.13
C VAL A 181 16.34 -5.72 10.48
N THR A 182 17.10 -5.65 9.40
CA THR A 182 17.16 -4.45 8.56
C THR A 182 16.70 -4.78 7.14
N THR A 183 16.13 -3.80 6.47
CA THR A 183 15.75 -3.89 5.06
C THR A 183 16.31 -2.71 4.29
N SER A 184 16.77 -2.95 3.05
CA SER A 184 17.34 -1.92 2.20
C SER A 184 16.27 -1.21 1.38
N ASN A 185 16.41 0.09 1.17
CA ASN A 185 15.53 0.90 0.32
C ASN A 185 14.06 0.80 0.75
N ALA A 186 13.19 0.30 -0.13
CA ALA A 186 11.76 0.17 0.11
C ALA A 186 11.37 -1.19 0.71
N ASP A 187 12.30 -2.13 0.84
CA ASP A 187 11.97 -3.48 1.29
C ASP A 187 11.36 -3.50 2.70
N THR A 188 10.57 -4.53 2.98
CA THR A 188 9.69 -4.58 4.16
C THR A 188 9.46 -6.01 4.64
N PRO A 189 9.39 -6.26 5.96
CA PRO A 189 9.13 -7.58 6.51
C PRO A 189 7.83 -8.23 6.04
N ILE A 190 6.80 -7.43 5.75
CA ILE A 190 5.51 -7.98 5.29
C ILE A 190 5.57 -8.62 3.90
N ALA A 191 6.56 -8.26 3.07
CA ALA A 191 6.81 -8.94 1.80
C ALA A 191 7.14 -10.42 2.00
N GLN A 192 7.77 -10.77 3.13
CA GLN A 192 8.05 -12.13 3.57
C GLN A 192 7.03 -12.65 4.59
N ARG A 193 5.89 -11.96 4.77
CA ARG A 193 4.83 -12.30 5.73
C ARG A 193 5.30 -12.35 7.20
N GLN A 194 6.35 -11.62 7.52
CA GLN A 194 6.83 -11.48 8.88
C GLN A 194 5.96 -10.49 9.66
N ASN A 195 5.86 -10.69 10.97
CA ASN A 195 5.08 -9.82 11.85
C ASN A 195 5.96 -8.69 12.40
N ALA A 196 5.84 -7.49 11.83
CA ALA A 196 6.54 -6.30 12.31
C ALA A 196 5.86 -5.73 13.56
N LEU A 197 6.65 -5.35 14.56
CA LEU A 197 6.17 -4.71 15.80
C LEU A 197 6.57 -3.24 15.88
N LEU A 198 7.79 -2.91 15.45
CA LEU A 198 8.37 -1.58 15.52
C LEU A 198 9.26 -1.33 14.30
N THR A 199 9.35 -0.09 13.84
CA THR A 199 10.33 0.31 12.83
C THR A 199 10.89 1.70 13.09
N CYS A 200 12.12 1.92 12.60
CA CYS A 200 12.69 3.25 12.42
C CYS A 200 13.22 3.40 11.00
N ASP A 201 12.87 4.51 10.37
CA ASP A 201 13.38 4.92 9.06
C ASP A 201 14.82 5.41 9.19
N VAL A 202 15.76 4.79 8.45
CA VAL A 202 17.16 5.21 8.40
C VAL A 202 17.58 5.78 7.04
N TRP A 203 16.62 6.11 6.19
CA TRP A 203 16.86 7.01 5.07
C TRP A 203 17.31 8.37 5.58
N GLU A 204 18.24 9.02 4.91
CA GLU A 204 18.74 10.34 5.35
C GLU A 204 17.63 11.40 5.43
N HIS A 205 16.62 11.33 4.58
CA HIS A 205 15.50 12.26 4.65
C HIS A 205 14.72 12.21 5.98
N ALA A 206 14.82 11.12 6.72
CA ALA A 206 14.15 10.96 8.01
C ALA A 206 14.79 11.79 9.14
N TYR A 207 16.09 12.11 9.01
CA TYR A 207 16.83 12.69 10.14
C TYR A 207 17.86 13.76 9.76
N TYR A 208 18.21 13.94 8.49
CA TYR A 208 19.37 14.76 8.09
C TYR A 208 19.21 16.24 8.45
N LEU A 209 18.00 16.78 8.41
CA LEU A 209 17.75 18.18 8.76
C LEU A 209 18.02 18.47 10.25
N ASP A 210 17.79 17.49 11.13
CA ASP A 210 17.94 17.64 12.57
C ASP A 210 19.28 17.08 13.07
N TYR A 211 19.78 16.03 12.47
CA TYR A 211 20.95 15.26 12.97
C TYR A 211 22.13 15.22 11.99
N GLN A 212 21.98 15.62 10.74
CA GLN A 212 22.99 15.49 9.67
C GLN A 212 23.50 14.04 9.59
N ASN A 213 24.81 13.84 9.68
CA ASN A 213 25.42 12.50 9.62
C ASN A 213 25.34 11.69 10.93
N ARG A 214 24.68 12.22 11.96
CA ARG A 214 24.58 11.59 13.28
C ARG A 214 23.42 10.61 13.38
N ARG A 215 23.34 9.63 12.44
CA ARG A 215 22.29 8.60 12.44
C ARG A 215 22.16 7.89 13.79
N LYS A 216 23.29 7.65 14.49
CA LYS A 216 23.26 7.02 15.81
C LYS A 216 22.48 7.84 16.83
N ASP A 217 22.69 9.15 16.85
CA ASP A 217 22.00 10.04 17.80
C ASP A 217 20.49 10.08 17.52
N PHE A 218 20.10 10.10 16.24
CA PHE A 218 18.70 10.00 15.85
C PHE A 218 18.06 8.70 16.31
N LEU A 219 18.72 7.55 16.07
CA LEU A 219 18.21 6.24 16.50
C LEU A 219 18.09 6.15 18.02
N GLN A 220 19.07 6.69 18.75
CA GLN A 220 19.04 6.74 20.21
C GLN A 220 17.85 7.61 20.68
N ALA A 221 17.69 8.82 20.12
CA ALA A 221 16.57 9.69 20.46
C ALA A 221 15.21 9.04 20.13
N PHE A 222 15.13 8.27 19.05
CA PHE A 222 13.94 7.52 18.71
C PHE A 222 13.57 6.50 19.79
N VAL A 223 14.53 5.68 20.23
CA VAL A 223 14.28 4.64 21.24
C VAL A 223 13.97 5.26 22.60
N ASP A 224 14.73 6.29 23.02
CA ASP A 224 14.63 6.89 24.34
C ASP A 224 13.35 7.72 24.53
N HIS A 225 12.83 8.34 23.45
CA HIS A 225 11.85 9.43 23.59
C HIS A 225 10.62 9.34 22.68
N LEU A 226 10.62 8.49 21.66
CA LEU A 226 9.57 8.52 20.65
C LEU A 226 8.78 7.23 20.52
N VAL A 227 9.38 6.07 20.81
CA VAL A 227 8.73 4.77 20.58
C VAL A 227 7.38 4.67 21.29
N ASP A 228 6.34 4.29 20.53
CA ASP A 228 5.05 3.89 21.08
C ASP A 228 5.03 2.38 21.39
N TRP A 229 5.44 2.04 22.61
CA TRP A 229 5.49 0.66 23.06
C TRP A 229 4.10 0.02 23.19
N ASP A 230 3.04 0.79 23.45
CA ASP A 230 1.67 0.28 23.49
C ASP A 230 1.24 -0.17 22.10
N SER A 231 1.55 0.64 21.08
CA SER A 231 1.33 0.28 19.68
C SER A 231 2.12 -0.96 19.28
N ALA A 232 3.40 -1.04 19.65
CA ALA A 232 4.24 -2.21 19.38
C ALA A 232 3.67 -3.48 20.06
N ALA A 233 3.26 -3.38 21.32
CA ALA A 233 2.66 -4.49 22.08
C ALA A 233 1.34 -4.96 21.48
N SER A 234 0.52 -4.06 20.95
CA SER A 234 -0.78 -4.40 20.32
C SER A 234 -0.64 -5.25 19.05
N ARG A 235 0.55 -5.25 18.43
CA ARG A 235 0.87 -6.02 17.21
C ARG A 235 1.38 -7.44 17.51
N LEU A 236 1.57 -7.81 18.78
CA LEU A 236 1.93 -9.17 19.15
C LEU A 236 0.81 -10.17 18.79
N LYS A 237 1.21 -11.30 18.26
CA LYS A 237 0.34 -12.44 17.95
C LYS A 237 0.45 -13.54 18.98
#